data_aef6f3d94c689f607eafa07b60b3e4b7
#
_entry.id   aef6f3d94c689f607eafa07b60b3e4b7
#
_cell.length_a   1.000
_cell.length_b   1.000
_cell.length_c   1.000
_cell.angle_alpha   90.00
_cell.angle_beta   90.00
_cell.angle_gamma   90.00
#
_symmetry.space_group_name_H-M   'P 1'
#
loop_
_entity.id
_entity.type
_entity.pdbx_description
1 polymer ?
#
loop_
_entity_poly.entity_id
_entity_poly.type
_entity_poly.pdbx_seq_one_letter_code
_entity_poly.pdbx_strand_id
1 'polypeptide(L)'
;MKDVVGSTSEEVRMIKAIQRSVGALDNGYVGNQTMSEIAVALGADCFPLNVELYGQPAIIARDIEPFNPKGPLPSNAISGSFSDGYQPCSVLIQDGKAVCWSACHYPTPETVIYRTKDDMVYCKRVRHVSDDLPLADVRWAVGGMGLLGNYGPTAEGFTGRFSDVLRRTDHTMLGYKDGMLYGVYCKAMTARQVNAFARDKLKLDMAIMLDGGHIAAINAACNKINTKQRQLYAVRFL
;
A
#
# COMPACT_ATOMS: atom_id res chain seq x y z
N MET A 1 12.71 -11.99 -3.41
CA MET A 1 12.94 -13.48 -3.32
C MET A 1 12.38 -14.06 -4.59
N LYS A 2 13.13 -14.86 -5.35
CA LYS A 2 12.52 -15.68 -6.40
C LYS A 2 11.47 -16.54 -5.72
N ASP A 3 10.30 -16.74 -6.34
CA ASP A 3 9.34 -17.70 -5.85
C ASP A 3 10.09 -19.00 -5.52
N VAL A 4 10.12 -19.40 -4.25
CA VAL A 4 10.81 -20.61 -3.84
C VAL A 4 9.90 -21.76 -4.23
N VAL A 5 10.10 -22.22 -5.45
CA VAL A 5 9.63 -23.55 -5.85
C VAL A 5 10.64 -24.51 -5.26
N GLY A 6 10.20 -25.45 -4.46
CA GLY A 6 11.05 -26.52 -4.01
C GLY A 6 11.71 -27.17 -5.21
N SER A 7 13.04 -27.14 -5.28
CA SER A 7 13.82 -27.72 -6.37
C SER A 7 13.88 -29.25 -6.28
N THR A 8 13.56 -29.77 -5.10
CA THR A 8 13.53 -31.22 -4.81
C THR A 8 12.16 -31.67 -4.33
N SER A 9 11.87 -32.96 -4.47
CA SER A 9 10.61 -33.52 -3.98
C SER A 9 10.45 -33.40 -2.45
N GLU A 10 11.55 -33.33 -1.71
CA GLU A 10 11.56 -33.17 -0.26
C GLU A 10 11.23 -31.74 0.16
N GLU A 11 11.82 -30.74 -0.51
CA GLU A 11 11.49 -29.31 -0.29
C GLU A 11 10.04 -29.03 -0.61
N VAL A 12 9.50 -29.57 -1.71
CA VAL A 12 8.08 -29.43 -2.04
C VAL A 12 7.19 -30.06 -0.96
N ARG A 13 7.56 -31.22 -0.41
CA ARG A 13 6.81 -31.87 0.69
C ARG A 13 6.84 -31.02 1.94
N MET A 14 8.00 -30.44 2.29
CA MET A 14 8.14 -29.57 3.46
C MET A 14 7.32 -28.30 3.31
N ILE A 15 7.38 -27.64 2.16
CA ILE A 15 6.56 -26.46 1.85
C ILE A 15 5.07 -26.80 2.00
N LYS A 16 4.60 -27.89 1.41
CA LYS A 16 3.20 -28.33 1.53
C LYS A 16 2.80 -28.65 2.97
N ALA A 17 3.70 -29.23 3.75
CA ALA A 17 3.44 -29.48 5.16
C ALA A 17 3.26 -28.19 5.95
N ILE A 18 4.11 -27.18 5.72
CA ILE A 18 3.99 -25.85 6.30
C ILE A 18 2.68 -25.19 5.87
N GLN A 19 2.38 -25.21 4.57
CA GLN A 19 1.12 -24.64 4.05
C GLN A 19 -0.11 -25.24 4.71
N ARG A 20 -0.17 -26.55 4.87
CA ARG A 20 -1.28 -27.22 5.59
C ARG A 20 -1.35 -26.83 7.05
N SER A 21 -0.20 -26.70 7.73
CA SER A 21 -0.17 -26.34 9.15
C SER A 21 -0.67 -24.94 9.44
N VAL A 22 -0.58 -24.03 8.46
CA VAL A 22 -1.05 -22.62 8.59
C VAL A 22 -2.36 -22.34 7.83
N GLY A 23 -3.00 -23.38 7.26
CA GLY A 23 -4.26 -23.22 6.52
C GLY A 23 -4.12 -22.63 5.11
N ALA A 24 -2.90 -22.54 4.59
CA ALA A 24 -2.66 -22.04 3.24
C ALA A 24 -2.91 -23.11 2.17
N LEU A 25 -3.10 -22.67 0.91
CA LEU A 25 -3.23 -23.58 -0.23
C LEU A 25 -1.96 -24.43 -0.41
N ASP A 26 -2.10 -25.74 -0.30
CA ASP A 26 -1.00 -26.70 -0.30
C ASP A 26 -0.50 -27.06 -1.72
N ASN A 27 -0.03 -26.08 -2.44
CA ASN A 27 0.46 -26.21 -3.81
C ASN A 27 1.99 -26.41 -3.92
N GLY A 28 2.71 -26.37 -2.80
CA GLY A 28 4.18 -26.45 -2.78
C GLY A 28 4.88 -25.16 -3.21
N TYR A 29 4.13 -24.05 -3.22
CA TYR A 29 4.59 -22.75 -3.68
C TYR A 29 4.55 -21.75 -2.53
N VAL A 30 5.67 -21.16 -2.15
CA VAL A 30 5.70 -20.10 -1.14
C VAL A 30 5.39 -18.79 -1.84
N GLY A 31 4.10 -18.50 -1.96
CA GLY A 31 3.58 -17.23 -2.49
C GLY A 31 3.00 -16.35 -1.39
N ASN A 32 2.36 -15.25 -1.80
CA ASN A 32 1.78 -14.27 -0.89
C ASN A 32 0.81 -14.86 0.14
N GLN A 33 -0.06 -15.79 -0.31
CA GLN A 33 -1.01 -16.44 0.59
C GLN A 33 -0.28 -17.24 1.67
N THR A 34 0.69 -18.07 1.29
CA THR A 34 1.49 -18.85 2.25
C THR A 34 2.20 -17.94 3.24
N MET A 35 2.79 -16.84 2.77
CA MET A 35 3.48 -15.87 3.65
C MET A 35 2.50 -15.16 4.59
N SER A 36 1.34 -14.76 4.11
CA SER A 36 0.30 -14.16 4.96
C SER A 36 -0.20 -15.13 6.03
N GLU A 37 -0.46 -16.37 5.66
CA GLU A 37 -0.93 -17.40 6.59
C GLU A 37 0.15 -17.79 7.62
N ILE A 38 1.42 -17.89 7.19
CA ILE A 38 2.55 -18.08 8.12
C ILE A 38 2.63 -16.91 9.09
N ALA A 39 2.50 -15.69 8.62
CA ALA A 39 2.55 -14.50 9.46
C ALA A 39 1.40 -14.47 10.48
N VAL A 40 0.20 -14.86 10.06
CA VAL A 40 -0.96 -15.00 10.96
C VAL A 40 -0.73 -16.10 11.99
N ALA A 41 -0.21 -17.26 11.56
CA ALA A 41 0.06 -18.42 12.44
C ALA A 41 1.18 -18.15 13.47
N LEU A 42 2.19 -17.34 13.08
CA LEU A 42 3.29 -16.94 13.97
C LEU A 42 2.90 -15.79 14.92
N GLY A 43 1.75 -15.17 14.71
CA GLY A 43 1.25 -14.09 15.55
C GLY A 43 1.86 -12.70 15.27
N ALA A 44 1.54 -11.74 16.15
CA ALA A 44 1.86 -10.33 15.95
C ALA A 44 3.38 -10.00 15.93
N ASP A 45 4.21 -10.85 16.53
CA ASP A 45 5.65 -10.60 16.69
C ASP A 45 6.45 -10.66 15.39
N CYS A 46 5.81 -11.12 14.29
CA CYS A 46 6.46 -11.22 12.97
C CYS A 46 6.19 -10.03 12.05
N PHE A 47 5.41 -9.05 12.48
CA PHE A 47 5.11 -7.87 11.67
C PHE A 47 6.00 -6.68 12.06
N PRO A 48 6.28 -5.79 11.09
CA PRO A 48 5.95 -5.85 9.68
C PRO A 48 6.86 -6.84 8.91
N LEU A 49 6.26 -7.56 7.95
CA LEU A 49 6.99 -8.46 7.05
C LEU A 49 7.52 -7.69 5.85
N ASN A 50 8.80 -7.89 5.56
CA ASN A 50 9.46 -7.34 4.38
C ASN A 50 9.66 -8.44 3.36
N VAL A 51 8.98 -8.34 2.23
CA VAL A 51 8.90 -9.41 1.21
C VAL A 51 9.06 -8.85 -0.19
N GLU A 52 9.18 -9.74 -1.16
CA GLU A 52 9.08 -9.45 -2.57
C GLU A 52 7.86 -10.16 -3.16
N LEU A 53 6.93 -9.39 -3.74
CA LEU A 53 5.70 -9.88 -4.32
C LEU A 53 5.77 -9.77 -5.84
N TYR A 54 5.91 -10.90 -6.54
CA TYR A 54 6.05 -10.95 -8.01
C TYR A 54 7.14 -10.01 -8.55
N GLY A 55 8.30 -9.95 -7.90
CA GLY A 55 9.40 -9.09 -8.27
C GLY A 55 9.27 -7.63 -7.80
N GLN A 56 8.25 -7.31 -6.99
CA GLN A 56 8.05 -5.98 -6.44
C GLN A 56 8.32 -5.98 -4.93
N PRO A 57 9.19 -5.11 -4.41
CA PRO A 57 9.41 -4.96 -2.97
C PRO A 57 8.12 -4.56 -2.25
N ALA A 58 7.86 -5.18 -1.12
CA ALA A 58 6.66 -4.92 -0.34
C ALA A 58 6.88 -5.05 1.17
N ILE A 59 6.02 -4.37 1.92
CA ILE A 59 5.89 -4.47 3.38
C ILE A 59 4.45 -4.87 3.66
N ILE A 60 4.26 -5.92 4.47
CA ILE A 60 2.94 -6.38 4.91
C ILE A 60 2.85 -6.17 6.41
N ALA A 61 1.77 -5.58 6.89
CA ALA A 61 1.53 -5.34 8.30
C ALA A 61 0.05 -5.39 8.67
N ARG A 62 -0.23 -5.41 9.97
CA ARG A 62 -1.61 -5.33 10.49
C ARG A 62 -2.11 -3.91 10.62
N ASP A 63 -1.18 -2.96 10.78
CA ASP A 63 -1.51 -1.56 11.00
C ASP A 63 -0.49 -0.63 10.33
N ILE A 64 -0.87 0.64 10.20
CA ILE A 64 -0.03 1.68 9.62
C ILE A 64 -0.15 2.98 10.40
N GLU A 65 0.84 3.83 10.20
CA GLU A 65 0.87 5.21 10.65
C GLU A 65 1.22 6.13 9.48
N PRO A 66 0.27 6.94 8.97
CA PRO A 66 0.59 8.02 8.06
C PRO A 66 1.23 9.19 8.81
N PHE A 67 2.31 9.75 8.26
CA PHE A 67 3.06 10.82 8.93
C PHE A 67 3.87 11.68 7.96
N ASN A 68 4.37 12.82 8.46
CA ASN A 68 5.34 13.65 7.75
C ASN A 68 6.75 13.37 8.31
N PRO A 69 7.62 12.69 7.58
CA PRO A 69 8.94 12.29 8.06
C PRO A 69 9.91 13.46 8.25
N LYS A 70 9.65 14.62 7.62
CA LYS A 70 10.55 15.80 7.62
C LYS A 70 11.98 15.51 7.15
N GLY A 71 12.22 14.35 6.53
CA GLY A 71 13.55 13.87 6.14
C GLY A 71 13.50 12.56 5.35
N PRO A 72 14.56 11.75 5.44
CA PRO A 72 14.62 10.43 4.81
C PRO A 72 13.51 9.49 5.29
N LEU A 73 13.14 8.56 4.43
CA LEU A 73 12.12 7.56 4.74
C LEU A 73 12.63 6.60 5.85
N PRO A 74 11.96 6.48 6.99
CA PRO A 74 12.35 5.56 8.05
C PRO A 74 12.14 4.09 7.65
N SER A 75 12.64 3.16 8.46
CA SER A 75 12.43 1.73 8.25
C SER A 75 10.95 1.36 8.25
N ASN A 76 10.61 0.32 7.49
CA ASN A 76 9.25 -0.19 7.33
C ASN A 76 8.25 0.86 6.84
N ALA A 77 8.66 1.67 5.89
CA ALA A 77 7.82 2.72 5.33
C ALA A 77 7.89 2.77 3.80
N ILE A 78 6.83 3.31 3.20
CA ILE A 78 6.76 3.69 1.79
C ILE A 78 6.50 5.19 1.69
N SER A 79 6.83 5.80 0.52
CA SER A 79 6.36 7.15 0.21
C SER A 79 4.83 7.19 0.25
N GLY A 80 4.30 8.28 0.72
CA GLY A 80 2.86 8.47 0.91
C GLY A 80 2.17 9.06 -0.30
N SER A 81 1.08 9.77 -0.02
CA SER A 81 0.19 10.34 -1.01
C SER A 81 0.81 11.46 -1.84
N PHE A 82 0.08 11.92 -2.85
CA PHE A 82 0.53 12.90 -3.83
C PHE A 82 0.91 14.24 -3.23
N SER A 83 1.90 14.86 -3.87
CA SER A 83 2.36 16.21 -3.54
C SER A 83 2.48 17.07 -4.80
N ASP A 84 2.18 18.36 -4.71
CA ASP A 84 2.43 19.36 -5.75
C ASP A 84 3.65 20.19 -5.33
N GLY A 85 4.83 19.73 -5.75
CA GLY A 85 6.09 20.35 -5.39
C GLY A 85 6.40 20.28 -3.90
N TYR A 86 6.01 21.31 -3.14
CA TYR A 86 6.30 21.40 -1.70
C TYR A 86 5.06 21.24 -0.82
N GLN A 87 3.90 21.08 -1.43
CA GLN A 87 2.63 21.01 -0.73
C GLN A 87 1.95 19.66 -0.93
N PRO A 88 1.35 19.14 0.12
CA PRO A 88 0.52 17.96 0.08
C PRO A 88 -0.74 18.16 -0.76
N CYS A 89 -1.11 17.14 -1.51
CA CYS A 89 -2.27 17.16 -2.40
C CYS A 89 -3.32 16.12 -2.06
N SER A 90 -3.19 15.47 -0.90
CA SER A 90 -3.99 14.28 -0.60
C SER A 90 -4.33 14.21 0.88
N VAL A 91 -5.26 13.32 1.23
CA VAL A 91 -5.70 13.10 2.61
C VAL A 91 -4.70 12.23 3.35
N LEU A 92 -4.20 12.73 4.48
CA LEU A 92 -3.52 11.95 5.51
C LEU A 92 -4.06 12.33 6.88
N ILE A 93 -4.62 11.36 7.58
CA ILE A 93 -5.22 11.54 8.91
C ILE A 93 -4.62 10.54 9.86
N GLN A 94 -4.30 10.98 11.06
CA GLN A 94 -3.91 10.16 12.19
C GLN A 94 -4.73 10.57 13.41
N ASP A 95 -5.40 9.61 14.06
CA ASP A 95 -6.24 9.80 15.23
C ASP A 95 -7.28 10.94 15.09
N GLY A 96 -7.96 10.96 13.94
CA GLY A 96 -8.96 11.96 13.59
C GLY A 96 -8.41 13.34 13.27
N LYS A 97 -7.09 13.53 13.32
CA LYS A 97 -6.42 14.80 13.04
C LYS A 97 -5.72 14.76 11.70
N ALA A 98 -5.83 15.84 10.95
CA ALA A 98 -5.07 15.98 9.71
C ALA A 98 -3.56 16.01 10.02
N VAL A 99 -2.84 15.01 9.54
CA VAL A 99 -1.39 15.08 9.32
C VAL A 99 -1.15 16.03 8.16
N CYS A 100 -1.99 15.88 7.15
CA CYS A 100 -2.23 16.83 6.10
C CYS A 100 -3.58 16.54 5.41
N TRP A 101 -4.25 17.55 4.99
CA TRP A 101 -5.17 17.48 3.87
C TRP A 101 -4.96 18.71 3.01
N SER A 102 -4.94 18.56 1.72
CA SER A 102 -4.95 19.67 0.81
C SER A 102 -6.11 19.52 -0.17
N ALA A 103 -6.68 20.63 -0.50
CA ALA A 103 -7.67 20.74 -1.56
C ALA A 103 -7.04 20.75 -2.97
N CYS A 104 -5.81 20.28 -3.18
CA CYS A 104 -5.18 20.39 -4.49
C CYS A 104 -5.94 19.64 -5.59
N HIS A 105 -6.64 18.58 -5.25
CA HIS A 105 -7.55 17.88 -6.16
C HIS A 105 -9.00 18.36 -6.05
N TYR A 106 -9.26 19.35 -5.23
CA TYR A 106 -10.56 19.97 -5.15
C TYR A 106 -10.89 20.65 -6.50
N PRO A 107 -12.06 20.44 -7.08
CA PRO A 107 -13.26 19.81 -6.54
C PRO A 107 -13.41 18.31 -6.83
N THR A 108 -12.40 17.62 -7.32
CA THR A 108 -12.48 16.20 -7.65
C THR A 108 -12.35 15.35 -6.39
N PRO A 109 -13.17 14.30 -6.25
CA PRO A 109 -13.02 13.37 -5.14
C PRO A 109 -11.73 12.55 -5.31
N GLU A 110 -11.14 12.14 -4.20
CA GLU A 110 -10.07 11.14 -4.21
C GLU A 110 -10.52 9.86 -3.49
N THR A 111 -9.88 8.75 -3.77
CA THR A 111 -10.14 7.50 -3.06
C THR A 111 -9.29 7.44 -1.80
N VAL A 112 -9.94 7.17 -0.67
CA VAL A 112 -9.31 7.11 0.65
C VAL A 112 -9.53 5.72 1.24
N ILE A 113 -8.43 5.09 1.70
CA ILE A 113 -8.50 3.93 2.59
C ILE A 113 -8.33 4.46 4.01
N TYR A 114 -9.23 4.06 4.90
CA TYR A 114 -9.16 4.48 6.31
C TYR A 114 -9.56 3.34 7.25
N ARG A 115 -9.00 3.38 8.44
CA ARG A 115 -9.33 2.48 9.54
C ARG A 115 -10.02 3.27 10.64
N THR A 116 -11.06 2.71 11.19
CA THR A 116 -11.78 3.23 12.34
C THR A 116 -11.19 2.69 13.66
N LYS A 117 -11.59 3.29 14.79
CA LYS A 117 -11.10 2.89 16.12
C LYS A 117 -11.58 1.50 16.55
N ASP A 118 -12.64 0.99 15.94
CA ASP A 118 -13.14 -0.38 16.07
C ASP A 118 -12.47 -1.37 15.09
N ASP A 119 -11.32 -0.97 14.52
CA ASP A 119 -10.45 -1.77 13.65
C ASP A 119 -11.04 -2.15 12.28
N MET A 120 -12.16 -1.57 11.88
CA MET A 120 -12.73 -1.77 10.54
C MET A 120 -12.00 -0.94 9.50
N VAL A 121 -11.70 -1.55 8.35
CA VAL A 121 -11.05 -0.87 7.22
C VAL A 121 -12.06 -0.62 6.11
N TYR A 122 -12.06 0.58 5.59
CA TYR A 122 -12.97 1.03 4.54
C TYR A 122 -12.20 1.68 3.39
N CYS A 123 -12.81 1.64 2.20
CA CYS A 123 -12.36 2.37 1.03
C CYS A 123 -13.52 3.19 0.47
N LYS A 124 -13.35 4.50 0.37
CA LYS A 124 -14.42 5.42 -0.04
C LYS A 124 -13.88 6.54 -0.91
N ARG A 125 -14.69 7.05 -1.83
CA ARG A 125 -14.42 8.33 -2.48
C ARG A 125 -14.81 9.48 -1.56
N VAL A 126 -13.86 10.38 -1.34
CA VAL A 126 -13.96 11.51 -0.42
C VAL A 126 -13.79 12.81 -1.21
N ARG A 127 -14.72 13.72 -1.06
CA ARG A 127 -14.64 15.06 -1.63
C ARG A 127 -14.39 16.09 -0.54
N HIS A 128 -15.09 15.97 0.57
CA HIS A 128 -14.96 16.82 1.74
C HIS A 128 -14.66 15.96 2.96
N VAL A 129 -13.46 16.09 3.47
CA VAL A 129 -12.98 15.22 4.56
C VAL A 129 -13.90 15.24 5.78
N SER A 130 -14.34 16.46 6.19
CA SER A 130 -15.22 16.64 7.34
C SER A 130 -16.61 16.02 7.18
N ASP A 131 -17.10 15.95 5.94
CA ASP A 131 -18.47 15.52 5.66
C ASP A 131 -18.50 14.03 5.26
N ASP A 132 -17.43 13.57 4.64
CA ASP A 132 -17.35 12.25 4.05
C ASP A 132 -16.74 11.21 5.00
N LEU A 133 -15.91 11.64 5.97
CA LEU A 133 -15.25 10.75 6.90
C LEU A 133 -15.74 10.96 8.33
N PRO A 134 -15.96 9.89 9.12
CA PRO A 134 -16.31 9.97 10.52
C PRO A 134 -15.08 10.32 11.38
N LEU A 135 -14.56 11.55 11.27
CA LEU A 135 -13.25 11.93 11.83
C LEU A 135 -13.07 11.57 13.29
N ALA A 136 -14.14 11.65 14.10
CA ALA A 136 -14.09 11.27 15.52
C ALA A 136 -13.70 9.79 15.73
N ASP A 137 -14.04 8.93 14.75
CA ASP A 137 -13.82 7.49 14.81
C ASP A 137 -12.65 7.02 13.93
N VAL A 138 -12.06 7.91 13.13
CA VAL A 138 -10.93 7.57 12.26
C VAL A 138 -9.67 7.40 13.11
N ARG A 139 -9.05 6.23 13.03
CA ARG A 139 -7.73 5.96 13.55
C ARG A 139 -6.65 6.47 12.61
N TRP A 140 -6.74 6.09 11.34
CA TRP A 140 -5.91 6.66 10.27
C TRP A 140 -6.66 6.68 8.94
N ALA A 141 -6.25 7.57 8.06
CA ALA A 141 -6.71 7.61 6.67
C ALA A 141 -5.59 8.02 5.73
N VAL A 142 -5.56 7.37 4.56
CA VAL A 142 -4.60 7.64 3.48
C VAL A 142 -5.37 7.79 2.17
N GLY A 143 -5.22 8.92 1.53
CA GLY A 143 -5.79 9.21 0.22
C GLY A 143 -4.82 8.88 -0.91
N GLY A 144 -5.38 8.63 -2.09
CA GLY A 144 -4.63 8.32 -3.29
C GLY A 144 -5.55 8.11 -4.49
N MET A 145 -5.00 7.63 -5.59
CA MET A 145 -5.79 7.27 -6.76
C MET A 145 -6.36 5.86 -6.60
N GLY A 146 -7.68 5.72 -6.69
CA GLY A 146 -8.35 4.43 -6.59
C GLY A 146 -7.91 3.44 -7.66
N LEU A 147 -7.50 2.24 -7.24
CA LEU A 147 -7.06 1.17 -8.13
C LEU A 147 -8.13 0.11 -8.35
N LEU A 148 -9.01 -0.13 -7.39
CA LEU A 148 -10.03 -1.18 -7.43
C LEU A 148 -11.43 -0.59 -7.38
N GLY A 149 -12.43 -1.40 -7.74
CA GLY A 149 -13.79 -0.92 -7.88
C GLY A 149 -13.95 -0.08 -9.15
N ASN A 150 -14.23 1.20 -8.98
CA ASN A 150 -14.41 2.13 -10.11
C ASN A 150 -13.08 2.79 -10.47
N TYR A 151 -12.13 2.04 -11.03
CA TYR A 151 -10.90 2.61 -11.58
C TYR A 151 -11.24 3.67 -12.64
N GLY A 152 -11.00 4.91 -12.30
CA GLY A 152 -11.33 6.04 -13.15
C GLY A 152 -10.46 7.26 -12.85
N PRO A 153 -9.17 7.26 -13.28
CA PRO A 153 -8.24 8.36 -12.98
C PRO A 153 -8.79 9.74 -13.35
N THR A 154 -9.49 9.84 -14.49
CA THR A 154 -10.11 11.09 -14.94
C THR A 154 -11.16 11.62 -13.95
N ALA A 155 -11.95 10.72 -13.36
CA ALA A 155 -12.97 11.09 -12.38
C ALA A 155 -12.38 11.52 -11.02
N GLU A 156 -11.11 11.21 -10.79
CA GLU A 156 -10.31 11.61 -9.62
C GLU A 156 -9.34 12.76 -9.93
N GLY A 157 -9.52 13.44 -11.07
CA GLY A 157 -8.75 14.64 -11.43
C GLY A 157 -7.39 14.41 -12.05
N PHE A 158 -7.01 13.16 -12.35
CA PHE A 158 -5.74 12.84 -13.00
C PHE A 158 -5.82 13.10 -14.51
N THR A 159 -5.95 14.38 -14.87
CA THR A 159 -6.07 14.87 -16.25
C THR A 159 -5.12 16.05 -16.48
N GLY A 160 -4.90 16.42 -17.74
CA GLY A 160 -4.04 17.54 -18.08
C GLY A 160 -2.63 17.38 -17.48
N ARG A 161 -2.17 18.35 -16.72
CA ARG A 161 -0.84 18.33 -16.07
C ARG A 161 -0.67 17.19 -15.06
N PHE A 162 -1.76 16.71 -14.48
CA PHE A 162 -1.72 15.61 -13.50
C PHE A 162 -1.78 14.22 -14.15
N SER A 163 -1.88 14.13 -15.48
CA SER A 163 -1.87 12.85 -16.18
C SER A 163 -0.47 12.20 -16.21
N ASP A 164 0.55 12.93 -15.80
CA ASP A 164 1.92 12.43 -15.73
C ASP A 164 2.08 11.28 -14.73
N VAL A 165 1.26 11.23 -13.68
CA VAL A 165 1.22 10.10 -12.72
C VAL A 165 0.72 8.80 -13.35
N LEU A 166 0.07 8.86 -14.52
CA LEU A 166 -0.45 7.67 -15.22
C LEU A 166 0.61 6.98 -16.09
N ARG A 167 1.71 7.67 -16.37
CA ARG A 167 2.78 7.17 -17.24
C ARG A 167 3.53 5.99 -16.61
N ARG A 168 4.35 5.34 -17.42
CA ARG A 168 5.29 4.33 -16.94
C ARG A 168 6.38 4.97 -16.10
N THR A 169 6.34 4.74 -14.81
CA THR A 169 7.34 5.16 -13.83
C THR A 169 7.28 4.26 -12.61
N ASP A 170 8.07 4.54 -11.60
CA ASP A 170 7.93 3.87 -10.30
C ASP A 170 6.75 4.46 -9.55
N HIS A 171 6.00 3.63 -8.85
CA HIS A 171 4.87 4.03 -8.02
C HIS A 171 4.91 3.32 -6.67
N THR A 172 4.26 3.89 -5.68
CA THR A 172 3.91 3.16 -4.47
C THR A 172 2.41 2.91 -4.42
N MET A 173 2.02 1.85 -3.73
CA MET A 173 0.65 1.43 -3.58
C MET A 173 0.39 1.03 -2.14
N LEU A 174 -0.75 1.43 -1.61
CA LEU A 174 -1.31 0.90 -0.37
C LEU A 174 -2.49 0.00 -0.74
N GLY A 175 -2.49 -1.23 -0.23
CA GLY A 175 -3.55 -2.18 -0.42
C GLY A 175 -4.01 -2.82 0.89
N TYR A 176 -5.18 -3.46 0.86
CA TYR A 176 -5.74 -4.20 1.98
C TYR A 176 -6.36 -5.50 1.49
N LYS A 177 -6.13 -6.57 2.25
CA LYS A 177 -6.73 -7.88 2.03
C LYS A 177 -6.65 -8.71 3.30
N ASP A 178 -7.73 -9.39 3.64
CA ASP A 178 -7.77 -10.40 4.72
C ASP A 178 -7.19 -9.88 6.05
N GLY A 179 -7.51 -8.64 6.45
CA GLY A 179 -7.00 -8.02 7.66
C GLY A 179 -5.58 -7.45 7.57
N MET A 180 -4.92 -7.57 6.43
CA MET A 180 -3.53 -7.16 6.22
C MET A 180 -3.41 -5.97 5.30
N LEU A 181 -2.48 -5.08 5.61
CA LEU A 181 -2.11 -3.92 4.80
C LEU A 181 -0.84 -4.22 4.02
N TYR A 182 -0.84 -3.82 2.75
CA TYR A 182 0.23 -4.05 1.79
C TYR A 182 0.78 -2.73 1.31
N GLY A 183 2.02 -2.43 1.64
CA GLY A 183 2.78 -1.34 1.02
C GLY A 183 3.67 -1.90 -0.08
N VAL A 184 3.44 -1.52 -1.32
CA VAL A 184 4.16 -2.10 -2.45
C VAL A 184 4.84 -1.02 -3.27
N TYR A 185 6.11 -1.26 -3.63
CA TYR A 185 6.84 -0.46 -4.60
C TYR A 185 6.69 -1.09 -5.99
N CYS A 186 5.94 -0.44 -6.85
CA CYS A 186 5.63 -0.89 -8.20
C CYS A 186 6.64 -0.31 -9.20
N LYS A 187 7.67 -1.07 -9.53
CA LYS A 187 8.79 -0.63 -10.38
C LYS A 187 8.39 -0.57 -11.84
N ALA A 188 8.60 0.59 -12.47
CA ALA A 188 8.42 0.83 -13.91
C ALA A 188 7.06 0.37 -14.47
N MET A 189 5.98 0.69 -13.76
CA MET A 189 4.60 0.38 -14.16
C MET A 189 3.86 1.65 -14.59
N THR A 190 2.89 1.52 -15.49
CA THR A 190 1.84 2.53 -15.68
C THR A 190 0.78 2.37 -14.59
N ALA A 191 0.01 3.40 -14.30
CA ALA A 191 -1.11 3.31 -13.35
C ALA A 191 -2.07 2.15 -13.69
N ARG A 192 -2.33 1.91 -14.99
CA ARG A 192 -3.13 0.76 -15.44
C ARG A 192 -2.49 -0.59 -15.12
N GLN A 193 -1.18 -0.68 -15.18
CA GLN A 193 -0.45 -1.90 -14.80
C GLN A 193 -0.45 -2.10 -13.28
N VAL A 194 -0.36 -1.01 -12.49
CA VAL A 194 -0.52 -1.08 -11.03
C VAL A 194 -1.93 -1.54 -10.66
N ASN A 195 -2.98 -1.02 -11.34
CA ASN A 195 -4.36 -1.50 -11.18
C ASN A 195 -4.48 -3.01 -11.48
N ALA A 196 -3.97 -3.47 -12.63
CA ALA A 196 -4.01 -4.89 -12.99
C ALA A 196 -3.22 -5.75 -12.01
N PHE A 197 -2.08 -5.26 -11.52
CA PHE A 197 -1.26 -5.95 -10.53
C PHE A 197 -2.00 -6.13 -9.20
N ALA A 198 -2.62 -5.05 -8.69
CA ALA A 198 -3.44 -5.09 -7.47
C ALA A 198 -4.61 -6.08 -7.58
N ARG A 199 -5.33 -6.04 -8.71
CA ARG A 199 -6.52 -6.86 -8.96
C ARG A 199 -6.19 -8.32 -9.27
N ASP A 200 -5.30 -8.56 -10.23
CA ASP A 200 -5.13 -9.88 -10.85
C ASP A 200 -4.03 -10.72 -10.18
N LYS A 201 -2.97 -10.07 -9.69
CA LYS A 201 -1.84 -10.73 -9.03
C LYS A 201 -2.00 -10.79 -7.54
N LEU A 202 -2.20 -9.66 -6.88
CA LEU A 202 -2.31 -9.60 -5.42
C LEU A 202 -3.72 -9.95 -4.94
N LYS A 203 -4.74 -9.76 -5.80
CA LYS A 203 -6.16 -10.00 -5.48
C LYS A 203 -6.57 -9.25 -4.21
N LEU A 204 -6.18 -7.98 -4.14
CA LEU A 204 -6.51 -7.11 -3.02
C LEU A 204 -8.01 -6.79 -3.01
N ASP A 205 -8.57 -6.58 -1.83
CA ASP A 205 -9.95 -6.13 -1.65
C ASP A 205 -10.08 -4.62 -1.88
N MET A 206 -9.07 -3.87 -1.44
CA MET A 206 -8.96 -2.42 -1.58
C MET A 206 -7.54 -2.05 -1.99
N ALA A 207 -7.38 -1.06 -2.86
CA ALA A 207 -6.07 -0.54 -3.22
C ALA A 207 -6.15 0.89 -3.75
N ILE A 208 -5.15 1.69 -3.39
CA ILE A 208 -4.89 3.04 -3.91
C ILE A 208 -3.45 3.16 -4.37
N MET A 209 -3.23 3.87 -5.46
CA MET A 209 -1.90 4.29 -5.88
C MET A 209 -1.54 5.59 -5.18
N LEU A 210 -0.34 5.63 -4.65
CA LEU A 210 0.25 6.79 -4.00
C LEU A 210 1.21 7.51 -4.94
N ASP A 211 2.01 8.42 -4.41
CA ASP A 211 2.94 9.21 -5.21
C ASP A 211 3.98 8.34 -5.94
N GLY A 212 4.48 8.84 -7.04
CA GLY A 212 5.32 8.10 -7.97
C GLY A 212 6.52 8.89 -8.48
N GLY A 213 7.15 8.34 -9.52
CA GLY A 213 8.32 8.93 -10.14
C GLY A 213 9.54 8.92 -9.21
N HIS A 214 10.27 10.02 -9.16
CA HIS A 214 11.47 10.14 -8.33
C HIS A 214 11.18 10.19 -6.82
N ILE A 215 9.92 10.44 -6.42
CA ILE A 215 9.50 10.46 -5.02
C ILE A 215 9.14 9.06 -4.53
N ALA A 216 8.74 8.15 -5.44
CA ALA A 216 8.45 6.77 -5.06
C ALA A 216 9.61 6.15 -4.28
N ALA A 217 9.34 5.68 -3.08
CA ALA A 217 10.36 5.15 -2.18
C ALA A 217 9.81 4.03 -1.30
N ILE A 218 10.67 3.08 -0.96
CA ILE A 218 10.41 2.04 0.03
C ILE A 218 11.65 1.82 0.88
N ASN A 219 11.47 1.70 2.18
CA ASN A 219 12.50 1.31 3.14
C ASN A 219 12.08 0.03 3.86
N ALA A 220 12.17 -1.08 3.14
CA ALA A 220 12.02 -2.43 3.68
C ALA A 220 13.38 -2.98 4.11
N ALA A 221 13.41 -3.93 5.06
CA ALA A 221 14.65 -4.49 5.59
C ALA A 221 15.56 -5.07 4.48
N CYS A 222 14.96 -5.70 3.47
CA CYS A 222 15.67 -6.32 2.34
C CYS A 222 15.79 -5.40 1.10
N ASN A 223 15.05 -4.30 1.03
CA ASN A 223 14.99 -3.42 -0.14
C ASN A 223 14.87 -1.96 0.25
N LYS A 224 15.89 -1.16 -0.08
CA LYS A 224 15.93 0.27 0.20
C LYS A 224 16.03 1.03 -1.12
N ILE A 225 14.94 1.62 -1.56
CA ILE A 225 14.86 2.37 -2.82
C ILE A 225 14.49 3.82 -2.52
N ASN A 226 15.27 4.77 -3.03
CA ASN A 226 15.06 6.22 -2.92
C ASN A 226 14.88 6.75 -1.47
N THR A 227 15.36 6.03 -0.46
CA THR A 227 15.11 6.34 0.96
C THR A 227 15.75 7.63 1.44
N LYS A 228 16.76 8.14 0.73
CA LYS A 228 17.47 9.39 1.09
C LYS A 228 16.74 10.65 0.61
N GLN A 229 15.74 10.50 -0.25
CA GLN A 229 14.96 11.64 -0.73
C GLN A 229 14.06 12.17 0.38
N ARG A 230 13.91 13.49 0.42
CA ARG A 230 12.99 14.13 1.34
C ARG A 230 11.57 13.74 0.97
N GLN A 231 10.89 13.09 1.88
CA GLN A 231 9.47 12.76 1.76
C GLN A 231 8.63 13.81 2.47
N LEU A 232 7.59 14.30 1.82
CA LEU A 232 6.57 15.15 2.47
C LEU A 232 5.58 14.29 3.23
N TYR A 233 5.32 13.10 2.71
CA TYR A 233 4.43 12.11 3.30
C TYR A 233 5.03 10.73 3.23
N ALA A 234 4.72 9.95 4.25
CA ALA A 234 5.06 8.55 4.30
C ALA A 234 3.98 7.76 5.04
N VAL A 235 3.96 6.47 4.77
CA VAL A 235 3.16 5.49 5.49
C VAL A 235 4.11 4.49 6.11
N ARG A 236 4.14 4.43 7.44
CA ARG A 236 4.91 3.44 8.21
C ARG A 236 4.03 2.25 8.52
N PHE A 237 4.57 1.07 8.37
CA PHE A 237 3.95 -0.22 8.67
C PHE A 237 4.39 -0.69 10.06
N LEU A 238 3.40 -1.07 10.89
CA LEU A 238 3.55 -1.41 12.32
C LEU A 238 3.28 -2.89 12.56
#